data_19c964362cb06965dee06521957e282f
#
_entry.id   19c964362cb06965dee06521957e282f
#
_cell.length_a   1.000
_cell.length_b   1.000
_cell.length_c   1.000
_cell.angle_alpha   90.00
_cell.angle_beta   90.00
_cell.angle_gamma   90.00
#
_symmetry.space_group_name_H-M   'P 1'
#
loop_
_entity.id
_entity.type
_entity.pdbx_description
1 polymer ?
#
loop_
_entity_poly.entity_id
_entity_poly.type
_entity_poly.pdbx_seq_one_letter_code
_entity_poly.pdbx_strand_id
1 'polypeptide(L)'
;TDICEYYGFKRGFIYQTDGFRYFYLKETVGNSDNILRQRFEISEMTNQHAARINGKNKPFYACRNQNTSWNDVDIVDFYKVDSLLIRQIQDSEGKIIGFIGFGDREHAISFTDEELQVIHLILGSLSKEIAVREYKEREVRASKTLSSIMNNMGVDIYVNSFDSHDMLYVNESMAAPYGGIEHFEGKKCWQALYKDKTGECEFCPKKHLIDENGQPTKVYSWDYQRPFDKCWFRVFSAAFAWIDGQIAHVITSVDINHQKTIEEELRVAKEKAENLDRLKSAFLANMSHEIRTPLNAIVGFASLLVESDDKKERQDYVDIMQENTELLLQLISDILDLSKIEAGTLDFTMDHLD
;
A
#
# COMPACT_ATOMS: atom_id res chain seq x y z
N THR A 1 31.02 23.72 -23.08
CA THR A 1 32.00 23.61 -24.19
C THR A 1 32.76 24.90 -24.29
N ASP A 2 32.11 26.05 -24.47
CA ASP A 2 32.72 27.34 -24.73
C ASP A 2 33.70 27.83 -23.64
N ILE A 3 33.42 27.55 -22.35
CA ILE A 3 34.32 27.85 -21.25
C ILE A 3 35.60 27.00 -21.33
N CYS A 4 35.45 25.73 -21.64
CA CYS A 4 36.61 24.84 -21.82
C CYS A 4 37.50 25.32 -22.96
N GLU A 5 36.93 25.66 -24.10
CA GLU A 5 37.66 26.13 -25.26
C GLU A 5 38.34 27.48 -25.04
N TYR A 6 37.64 28.42 -24.41
CA TYR A 6 38.16 29.77 -24.19
C TYR A 6 39.31 29.83 -23.18
N TYR A 7 39.18 29.07 -22.06
CA TYR A 7 40.18 29.05 -21.00
C TYR A 7 41.17 27.87 -21.09
N GLY A 8 41.05 27.01 -22.09
CA GLY A 8 41.98 25.92 -22.33
C GLY A 8 41.79 24.71 -21.42
N PHE A 9 40.67 24.63 -20.72
CA PHE A 9 40.35 23.43 -19.92
C PHE A 9 40.02 22.26 -20.83
N LYS A 10 40.65 21.12 -20.62
CA LYS A 10 40.34 19.92 -21.37
C LYS A 10 39.06 19.23 -20.91
N ARG A 11 38.53 19.54 -19.73
CA ARG A 11 37.40 18.87 -19.11
C ARG A 11 36.50 19.82 -18.32
N GLY A 12 35.18 19.65 -18.51
CA GLY A 12 34.13 20.14 -17.61
C GLY A 12 33.37 19.01 -17.01
N PHE A 13 32.85 19.16 -15.81
CA PHE A 13 32.07 18.14 -15.13
C PHE A 13 30.98 18.72 -14.25
N ILE A 14 29.89 17.98 -14.09
CA ILE A 14 28.79 18.28 -13.18
C ILE A 14 28.54 17.05 -12.30
N TYR A 15 28.65 17.25 -10.99
CA TYR A 15 28.20 16.30 -10.00
C TYR A 15 26.90 16.71 -9.39
N GLN A 16 26.01 15.76 -9.15
CA GLN A 16 24.73 15.96 -8.48
C GLN A 16 24.53 14.98 -7.34
N THR A 17 23.83 15.42 -6.27
CA THR A 17 23.49 14.55 -5.15
C THR A 17 22.20 13.78 -5.40
N ASP A 18 22.15 12.54 -4.89
CA ASP A 18 20.91 11.77 -4.74
C ASP A 18 20.00 12.31 -3.62
N GLY A 19 20.48 13.29 -2.86
CA GLY A 19 19.79 13.87 -1.72
C GLY A 19 20.03 13.13 -0.40
N PHE A 20 20.71 11.97 -0.42
CA PHE A 20 20.91 11.11 0.76
C PHE A 20 22.38 10.92 1.13
N ARG A 21 23.17 10.33 0.26
CA ARG A 21 24.51 9.87 0.62
C ARG A 21 25.60 10.18 -0.38
N TYR A 22 25.26 10.26 -1.67
CA TYR A 22 26.26 10.30 -2.74
C TYR A 22 26.10 11.50 -3.66
N PHE A 23 27.26 11.97 -4.21
CA PHE A 23 27.32 12.77 -5.42
C PHE A 23 27.66 11.86 -6.60
N TYR A 24 26.91 11.98 -7.68
CA TYR A 24 27.12 11.24 -8.91
C TYR A 24 27.57 12.18 -10.02
N LEU A 25 28.50 11.70 -10.83
CA LEU A 25 28.89 12.39 -12.06
C LEU A 25 27.72 12.32 -13.04
N LYS A 26 27.14 13.46 -13.35
CA LYS A 26 25.96 13.54 -14.24
C LYS A 26 26.34 13.83 -15.68
N GLU A 27 27.21 14.81 -15.89
CA GLU A 27 27.62 15.25 -17.22
C GLU A 27 29.12 15.52 -17.25
N THR A 28 29.77 15.25 -18.39
CA THR A 28 31.16 15.61 -18.67
C THR A 28 31.26 16.17 -20.06
N VAL A 29 32.16 17.15 -20.24
CA VAL A 29 32.53 17.77 -21.54
C VAL A 29 34.03 17.67 -21.71
N GLY A 30 34.48 17.34 -22.93
CA GLY A 30 35.89 17.15 -23.26
C GLY A 30 36.32 15.71 -23.27
N ASN A 31 37.64 15.41 -23.28
CA ASN A 31 38.18 14.07 -23.44
C ASN A 31 37.80 13.16 -22.28
N SER A 32 36.95 12.14 -22.54
CA SER A 32 36.27 11.31 -21.55
C SER A 32 37.08 10.07 -21.13
N ASP A 33 38.39 10.20 -20.89
CA ASP A 33 39.09 9.11 -20.25
C ASP A 33 38.53 8.93 -18.84
N ASN A 34 38.25 7.69 -18.41
CA ASN A 34 37.59 7.23 -17.18
C ASN A 34 38.27 7.67 -15.84
N ILE A 35 38.71 8.91 -15.75
CA ILE A 35 39.54 9.43 -14.66
C ILE A 35 38.70 10.08 -13.56
N LEU A 36 37.57 10.69 -13.92
CA LEU A 36 36.68 11.27 -12.90
C LEU A 36 35.92 10.16 -12.15
N ARG A 37 35.87 10.28 -10.84
CA ARG A 37 35.09 9.32 -10.04
C ARG A 37 33.63 9.38 -10.46
N GLN A 38 33.03 8.23 -10.74
CA GLN A 38 31.60 8.14 -11.10
C GLN A 38 30.68 8.56 -9.94
N ARG A 39 31.15 8.33 -8.70
CA ARG A 39 30.44 8.74 -7.47
C ARG A 39 31.43 8.89 -6.31
N PHE A 40 31.05 9.71 -5.31
CA PHE A 40 31.72 9.82 -4.02
C PHE A 40 30.70 10.12 -2.92
N GLU A 41 31.04 9.79 -1.68
CA GLU A 41 30.16 10.06 -0.53
C GLU A 41 30.18 11.55 -0.17
N ILE A 42 29.00 12.07 0.24
CA ILE A 42 28.86 13.44 0.74
C ILE A 42 29.82 13.67 1.93
N SER A 43 30.01 12.66 2.79
CA SER A 43 30.92 12.69 3.93
C SER A 43 32.40 12.85 3.53
N GLU A 44 32.83 12.30 2.41
CA GLU A 44 34.20 12.48 1.92
C GLU A 44 34.48 13.94 1.57
N MET A 45 33.44 14.69 1.18
CA MET A 45 33.55 16.07 0.80
C MET A 45 33.38 17.06 1.96
N THR A 46 32.59 16.70 2.99
CA THR A 46 32.26 17.61 4.10
C THR A 46 33.39 17.84 5.08
N ASN A 47 34.32 16.89 5.24
CA ASN A 47 35.33 16.95 6.31
C ASN A 47 36.58 17.75 5.94
N GLN A 48 36.97 17.85 4.68
CA GLN A 48 38.19 18.56 4.26
C GLN A 48 37.94 19.64 3.17
N HIS A 49 37.04 19.39 2.24
CA HIS A 49 36.87 20.20 1.02
C HIS A 49 35.69 21.17 1.08
N ALA A 50 34.58 20.81 1.74
CA ALA A 50 33.39 21.63 1.82
C ALA A 50 33.60 22.91 2.64
N ALA A 51 34.37 22.85 3.73
CA ALA A 51 34.65 24.05 4.54
C ALA A 51 35.41 25.13 3.76
N ARG A 52 36.22 24.77 2.75
CA ARG A 52 36.99 25.67 1.91
C ARG A 52 36.23 26.09 0.66
N ILE A 53 35.44 25.21 0.06
CA ILE A 53 34.53 25.54 -1.04
C ILE A 53 33.33 26.32 -0.52
N ASN A 54 32.90 26.14 0.74
CA ASN A 54 31.79 26.85 1.38
C ASN A 54 32.06 28.31 1.75
N GLY A 55 33.32 28.74 1.73
CA GLY A 55 33.67 30.11 2.09
C GLY A 55 33.27 31.14 1.02
N LYS A 56 32.07 31.73 1.14
CA LYS A 56 31.67 32.97 0.45
C LYS A 56 31.12 32.88 -0.99
N ASN A 57 30.45 31.79 -1.34
CA ASN A 57 29.72 31.75 -2.65
C ASN A 57 30.60 32.11 -3.88
N LYS A 58 31.92 31.92 -3.77
CA LYS A 58 32.92 32.15 -4.82
C LYS A 58 33.38 30.82 -5.41
N PRO A 59 33.73 30.75 -6.71
CA PRO A 59 34.35 29.55 -7.25
C PRO A 59 35.70 29.31 -6.53
N PHE A 60 35.96 28.04 -6.24
CA PHE A 60 37.24 27.62 -5.72
C PHE A 60 38.16 27.28 -6.89
N TYR A 61 39.37 27.80 -6.85
CA TYR A 61 40.42 27.49 -7.80
C TYR A 61 41.64 26.90 -7.09
N ALA A 62 42.18 25.82 -7.61
CA ALA A 62 43.41 25.20 -7.14
C ALA A 62 44.28 24.77 -8.33
N CYS A 63 45.62 24.89 -8.19
CA CYS A 63 46.57 24.50 -9.20
C CYS A 63 47.83 23.89 -8.51
N ARG A 64 48.32 22.76 -9.00
CA ARG A 64 49.42 21.99 -8.38
C ARG A 64 50.75 22.76 -8.33
N ASN A 65 51.05 23.55 -9.31
CA ASN A 65 52.40 24.15 -9.53
C ASN A 65 52.46 25.66 -9.25
N GLN A 66 51.45 26.28 -8.71
CA GLN A 66 51.48 27.70 -8.39
C GLN A 66 51.64 27.94 -6.90
N ASN A 67 52.61 28.78 -6.52
CA ASN A 67 52.89 29.23 -5.16
C ASN A 67 51.84 30.24 -4.67
N THR A 68 50.56 29.93 -4.87
CA THR A 68 49.43 30.66 -4.33
C THR A 68 49.09 30.10 -2.95
N SER A 69 48.53 30.93 -2.07
CA SER A 69 48.01 30.56 -0.75
C SER A 69 46.94 29.45 -0.78
N TRP A 70 46.75 28.82 -1.89
CA TRP A 70 45.74 27.85 -2.26
C TRP A 70 46.34 26.49 -2.70
N ASN A 71 47.54 26.15 -2.32
CA ASN A 71 48.16 24.86 -2.59
C ASN A 71 47.41 23.74 -1.86
N ASP A 72 46.20 23.43 -2.29
CA ASP A 72 45.42 22.28 -1.79
C ASP A 72 45.69 21.06 -2.68
N VAL A 73 46.88 20.47 -2.50
CA VAL A 73 47.29 19.26 -3.20
C VAL A 73 46.25 18.16 -3.04
N ASP A 74 45.60 18.06 -1.86
CA ASP A 74 44.61 17.05 -1.55
C ASP A 74 43.36 17.15 -2.46
N ILE A 75 42.94 18.36 -2.84
CA ILE A 75 41.75 18.56 -3.70
C ILE A 75 42.06 18.20 -5.15
N VAL A 76 43.20 18.66 -5.66
CA VAL A 76 43.59 18.34 -7.06
C VAL A 76 43.88 16.83 -7.20
N ASP A 77 44.41 16.18 -6.17
CA ASP A 77 44.61 14.73 -6.12
C ASP A 77 43.28 13.99 -6.03
N PHE A 78 42.29 14.49 -5.27
CA PHE A 78 40.95 13.92 -5.19
C PHE A 78 40.26 13.90 -6.56
N TYR A 79 40.35 15.00 -7.31
CA TYR A 79 39.77 15.09 -8.65
C TYR A 79 40.72 14.60 -9.76
N LYS A 80 41.94 14.18 -9.42
CA LYS A 80 43.00 13.69 -10.35
C LYS A 80 43.26 14.68 -11.49
N VAL A 81 43.45 15.96 -11.14
CA VAL A 81 43.72 17.05 -12.06
C VAL A 81 44.92 17.87 -11.57
N ASP A 82 45.56 18.66 -12.41
CA ASP A 82 46.65 19.55 -12.04
C ASP A 82 46.16 21.01 -11.85
N SER A 83 45.03 21.36 -12.46
CA SER A 83 44.30 22.59 -12.17
C SER A 83 42.82 22.29 -12.06
N LEU A 84 42.13 22.91 -11.09
CA LEU A 84 40.74 22.74 -10.79
C LEU A 84 40.07 24.08 -10.53
N LEU A 85 38.96 24.28 -11.19
CA LEU A 85 38.01 25.37 -10.92
C LEU A 85 36.67 24.71 -10.60
N ILE A 86 36.13 24.94 -9.42
CA ILE A 86 34.88 24.27 -8.98
C ILE A 86 33.95 25.26 -8.28
N ARG A 87 32.65 25.13 -8.50
CA ARG A 87 31.61 25.86 -7.81
C ARG A 87 30.47 24.97 -7.36
N GLN A 88 29.92 25.28 -6.21
CA GLN A 88 28.72 24.63 -5.68
C GLN A 88 27.47 25.05 -6.47
N ILE A 89 26.56 24.10 -6.62
CA ILE A 89 25.19 24.33 -7.07
C ILE A 89 24.31 24.21 -5.82
N GLN A 90 23.58 25.27 -5.50
CA GLN A 90 22.70 25.33 -4.32
C GLN A 90 21.26 25.51 -4.78
N ASP A 91 20.32 24.91 -4.02
CA ASP A 91 18.89 25.13 -4.19
C ASP A 91 18.46 26.50 -3.60
N SER A 92 17.17 26.78 -3.63
CA SER A 92 16.58 28.02 -3.11
C SER A 92 16.76 28.19 -1.59
N GLU A 93 17.01 27.12 -0.85
CA GLU A 93 17.23 27.09 0.59
C GLU A 93 18.72 27.16 0.95
N GLY A 94 19.61 27.20 -0.04
CA GLY A 94 21.06 27.24 0.13
C GLY A 94 21.69 25.86 0.38
N LYS A 95 20.94 24.78 0.24
CA LYS A 95 21.45 23.41 0.36
C LYS A 95 22.24 23.05 -0.90
N ILE A 96 23.41 22.42 -0.71
CA ILE A 96 24.24 21.96 -1.83
C ILE A 96 23.55 20.78 -2.52
N ILE A 97 23.23 20.94 -3.80
CA ILE A 97 22.62 19.91 -4.64
C ILE A 97 23.58 19.38 -5.70
N GLY A 98 24.75 19.98 -5.84
CA GLY A 98 25.75 19.56 -6.80
C GLY A 98 26.96 20.47 -6.87
N PHE A 99 27.82 20.16 -7.84
CA PHE A 99 29.02 20.92 -8.16
C PHE A 99 29.18 21.00 -9.68
N ILE A 100 29.58 22.18 -10.16
CA ILE A 100 30.05 22.37 -11.51
C ILE A 100 31.56 22.70 -11.46
N GLY A 101 32.35 22.05 -12.27
CA GLY A 101 33.79 22.24 -12.24
C GLY A 101 34.44 22.06 -13.62
N PHE A 102 35.66 22.57 -13.71
CA PHE A 102 36.55 22.42 -14.85
C PHE A 102 37.90 21.98 -14.33
N GLY A 103 38.55 21.08 -15.05
CA GLY A 103 39.85 20.55 -14.67
C GLY A 103 40.75 20.29 -15.87
N ASP A 104 42.05 20.47 -15.69
CA ASP A 104 43.07 20.07 -16.63
C ASP A 104 44.12 19.21 -15.91
N ARG A 105 44.62 18.19 -16.57
CA ARG A 105 45.57 17.22 -16.00
C ARG A 105 47.03 17.47 -16.46
N GLU A 106 47.16 18.16 -17.56
CA GLU A 106 48.47 18.33 -18.24
C GLU A 106 49.03 19.76 -18.10
N HIS A 107 48.17 20.73 -17.79
CA HIS A 107 48.52 22.12 -17.74
C HIS A 107 48.05 22.81 -16.47
N ALA A 108 48.96 23.56 -15.88
CA ALA A 108 48.64 24.49 -14.82
C ALA A 108 48.06 25.80 -15.47
N ILE A 109 46.74 25.96 -15.42
CA ILE A 109 46.06 27.13 -15.95
C ILE A 109 46.08 28.21 -14.87
N SER A 110 46.58 29.38 -15.15
CA SER A 110 46.58 30.53 -14.23
C SER A 110 45.54 31.55 -14.67
N PHE A 111 44.86 32.18 -13.70
CA PHE A 111 43.85 33.22 -13.93
C PHE A 111 44.25 34.50 -13.25
N THR A 112 43.94 35.60 -13.89
CA THR A 112 43.93 36.93 -13.27
C THR A 112 42.70 37.10 -12.37
N ASP A 113 42.73 38.06 -11.45
CA ASP A 113 41.56 38.37 -10.59
C ASP A 113 40.35 38.80 -11.41
N GLU A 114 40.55 39.50 -12.51
CA GLU A 114 39.49 39.94 -13.44
C GLU A 114 38.84 38.73 -14.14
N GLU A 115 39.64 37.82 -14.64
CA GLU A 115 39.13 36.57 -15.25
C GLU A 115 38.36 35.70 -14.24
N LEU A 116 38.83 35.58 -13.00
CA LEU A 116 38.13 34.86 -11.94
C LEU A 116 36.79 35.52 -11.62
N GLN A 117 36.68 36.87 -11.68
CA GLN A 117 35.38 37.54 -11.51
C GLN A 117 34.41 37.25 -12.65
N VAL A 118 34.85 37.24 -13.89
CA VAL A 118 34.01 36.88 -15.05
C VAL A 118 33.55 35.45 -14.96
N ILE A 119 34.48 34.54 -14.67
CA ILE A 119 34.16 33.11 -14.46
C ILE A 119 33.16 32.95 -13.33
N HIS A 120 33.31 33.68 -12.22
CA HIS A 120 32.37 33.67 -11.10
C HIS A 120 30.94 34.00 -11.52
N LEU A 121 30.77 35.03 -12.35
CA LEU A 121 29.44 35.42 -12.86
C LEU A 121 28.84 34.37 -13.77
N ILE A 122 29.63 33.80 -14.69
CA ILE A 122 29.19 32.77 -15.63
C ILE A 122 28.79 31.50 -14.86
N LEU A 123 29.65 31.02 -13.98
CA LEU A 123 29.36 29.83 -13.17
C LEU A 123 28.18 30.06 -12.21
N GLY A 124 28.00 31.31 -11.74
CA GLY A 124 26.85 31.69 -10.93
C GLY A 124 25.54 31.56 -11.69
N SER A 125 25.51 32.03 -12.94
CA SER A 125 24.35 31.90 -13.81
C SER A 125 24.04 30.45 -14.17
N LEU A 126 25.06 29.67 -14.57
CA LEU A 126 24.92 28.26 -14.88
C LEU A 126 24.44 27.44 -13.67
N SER A 127 24.98 27.71 -12.49
CA SER A 127 24.56 27.00 -11.26
C SER A 127 23.07 27.23 -10.95
N LYS A 128 22.57 28.47 -11.15
CA LYS A 128 21.15 28.79 -10.99
C LYS A 128 20.26 28.05 -12.00
N GLU A 129 20.69 28.08 -13.27
CA GLU A 129 19.94 27.39 -14.33
C GLU A 129 19.84 25.87 -14.07
N ILE A 130 20.97 25.26 -13.68
CA ILE A 130 21.00 23.85 -13.32
C ILE A 130 20.08 23.57 -12.12
N ALA A 131 20.09 24.41 -11.09
CA ALA A 131 19.25 24.25 -9.91
C ALA A 131 17.76 24.32 -10.26
N VAL A 132 17.35 25.25 -11.10
CA VAL A 132 15.94 25.38 -11.56
C VAL A 132 15.52 24.17 -12.37
N ARG A 133 16.38 23.69 -13.28
CA ARG A 133 16.11 22.50 -14.08
C ARG A 133 15.95 21.27 -13.21
N GLU A 134 16.86 21.05 -12.25
CA GLU A 134 16.79 19.94 -11.30
C GLU A 134 15.51 19.96 -10.45
N TYR A 135 15.12 21.15 -9.98
CA TYR A 135 13.88 21.31 -9.24
C TYR A 135 12.67 20.83 -10.06
N LYS A 136 12.57 21.31 -11.31
CA LYS A 136 11.50 20.89 -12.23
C LYS A 136 11.52 19.40 -12.53
N GLU A 137 12.70 18.83 -12.78
CA GLU A 137 12.84 17.40 -13.05
C GLU A 137 12.45 16.55 -11.83
N ARG A 138 12.78 16.99 -10.61
CA ARG A 138 12.38 16.32 -9.36
C ARG A 138 10.87 16.40 -9.15
N GLU A 139 10.27 17.54 -9.38
CA GLU A 139 8.82 17.74 -9.27
C GLU A 139 8.06 16.82 -10.23
N VAL A 140 8.47 16.79 -11.50
CA VAL A 140 7.86 15.89 -12.52
C VAL A 140 8.05 14.42 -12.13
N ARG A 141 9.24 14.05 -11.64
CA ARG A 141 9.54 12.68 -11.23
C ARG A 141 8.73 12.26 -10.01
N ALA A 142 8.61 13.13 -9.00
CA ALA A 142 7.77 12.91 -7.82
C ALA A 142 6.29 12.76 -8.20
N SER A 143 5.76 13.62 -9.06
CA SER A 143 4.39 13.54 -9.55
C SER A 143 4.13 12.23 -10.30
N LYS A 144 5.02 11.81 -11.21
CA LYS A 144 4.91 10.54 -11.92
C LYS A 144 4.96 9.35 -10.98
N THR A 145 5.83 9.38 -9.97
CA THR A 145 5.94 8.31 -8.98
C THR A 145 4.66 8.20 -8.15
N LEU A 146 4.11 9.30 -7.68
CA LEU A 146 2.84 9.31 -6.95
C LEU A 146 1.68 8.79 -7.81
N SER A 147 1.57 9.23 -9.06
CA SER A 147 0.56 8.72 -9.99
C SER A 147 0.73 7.21 -10.24
N SER A 148 1.96 6.73 -10.42
CA SER A 148 2.24 5.31 -10.59
C SER A 148 1.83 4.50 -9.35
N ILE A 149 2.12 4.99 -8.15
CA ILE A 149 1.68 4.33 -6.90
C ILE A 149 0.16 4.27 -6.86
N MET A 150 -0.53 5.39 -7.07
CA MET A 150 -2.00 5.46 -7.03
C MET A 150 -2.66 4.54 -8.06
N ASN A 151 -2.08 4.41 -9.25
CA ASN A 151 -2.62 3.54 -10.31
C ASN A 151 -2.38 2.04 -10.04
N ASN A 152 -1.33 1.69 -9.28
CA ASN A 152 -0.98 0.29 -8.98
C ASN A 152 -1.52 -0.23 -7.63
N MET A 153 -2.17 0.60 -6.81
CA MET A 153 -2.73 0.18 -5.52
C MET A 153 -4.02 -0.63 -5.62
N GLY A 154 -4.62 -0.75 -6.81
CA GLY A 154 -5.92 -1.42 -7.00
C GLY A 154 -7.07 -0.69 -6.29
N VAL A 155 -6.94 0.63 -6.13
CA VAL A 155 -7.92 1.51 -5.49
C VAL A 155 -8.39 2.53 -6.50
N ASP A 156 -9.69 2.68 -6.64
CA ASP A 156 -10.27 3.74 -7.44
C ASP A 156 -10.25 5.04 -6.65
N ILE A 157 -9.69 6.11 -7.24
CA ILE A 157 -9.51 7.40 -6.57
C ILE A 157 -10.03 8.52 -7.47
N TYR A 158 -10.86 9.38 -6.90
CA TYR A 158 -11.14 10.68 -7.51
C TYR A 158 -11.22 11.78 -6.46
N VAL A 159 -10.95 13.01 -6.90
CA VAL A 159 -11.05 14.23 -6.10
C VAL A 159 -11.93 15.22 -6.83
N ASN A 160 -12.84 15.85 -6.11
CA ASN A 160 -13.65 16.94 -6.64
C ASN A 160 -13.66 18.12 -5.68
N SER A 161 -13.93 19.31 -6.23
CA SER A 161 -14.15 20.51 -5.42
C SER A 161 -15.28 20.27 -4.43
N PHE A 162 -15.11 20.72 -3.19
CA PHE A 162 -16.12 20.54 -2.16
C PHE A 162 -17.39 21.33 -2.46
N ASP A 163 -17.27 22.55 -2.95
CA ASP A 163 -18.40 23.44 -3.21
C ASP A 163 -19.00 23.25 -4.60
N SER A 164 -18.18 23.30 -5.65
CA SER A 164 -18.63 23.27 -7.04
C SER A 164 -18.86 21.88 -7.60
N HIS A 165 -18.33 20.82 -6.94
CA HIS A 165 -18.37 19.42 -7.38
C HIS A 165 -17.55 19.13 -8.65
N ASP A 166 -16.78 20.09 -9.13
CA ASP A 166 -15.97 19.91 -10.33
C ASP A 166 -14.89 18.87 -10.09
N MET A 167 -14.68 17.97 -11.06
CA MET A 167 -13.64 16.95 -10.98
C MET A 167 -12.26 17.59 -11.04
N LEU A 168 -11.42 17.36 -10.03
CA LEU A 168 -10.07 17.88 -9.91
C LEU A 168 -9.01 16.84 -10.25
N TYR A 169 -9.30 15.58 -9.92
CA TYR A 169 -8.38 14.47 -10.16
C TYR A 169 -9.15 13.15 -10.27
N VAL A 170 -8.65 12.26 -11.09
CA VAL A 170 -9.09 10.86 -11.18
C VAL A 170 -7.88 9.99 -11.54
N ASN A 171 -7.72 8.82 -10.91
CA ASN A 171 -6.68 7.88 -11.30
C ASN A 171 -7.15 6.96 -12.45
N GLU A 172 -6.20 6.28 -13.10
CA GLU A 172 -6.50 5.41 -14.25
C GLU A 172 -7.44 4.26 -13.89
N SER A 173 -7.28 3.67 -12.70
CA SER A 173 -8.16 2.59 -12.23
C SER A 173 -9.62 3.03 -12.17
N MET A 174 -9.90 4.18 -11.59
CA MET A 174 -11.24 4.77 -11.53
C MET A 174 -11.78 5.14 -12.92
N ALA A 175 -10.92 5.63 -13.81
CA ALA A 175 -11.30 6.13 -15.12
C ALA A 175 -11.56 5.02 -16.14
N ALA A 176 -10.89 3.87 -16.03
CA ALA A 176 -10.93 2.79 -17.00
C ALA A 176 -12.36 2.28 -17.33
N PRO A 177 -13.27 2.04 -16.37
CA PRO A 177 -14.63 1.61 -16.65
C PRO A 177 -15.49 2.64 -17.39
N TYR A 178 -15.06 3.91 -17.41
CA TYR A 178 -15.79 5.03 -18.02
C TYR A 178 -15.20 5.47 -19.36
N GLY A 179 -14.18 4.78 -19.86
CA GLY A 179 -13.53 5.08 -21.15
C GLY A 179 -12.30 5.99 -21.06
N GLY A 180 -11.76 6.21 -19.86
CA GLY A 180 -10.53 6.96 -19.65
C GLY A 180 -10.70 8.29 -18.91
N ILE A 181 -9.57 8.92 -18.61
CA ILE A 181 -9.50 10.17 -17.81
C ILE A 181 -10.25 11.31 -18.49
N GLU A 182 -10.22 11.39 -19.82
CA GLU A 182 -10.86 12.43 -20.63
C GLU A 182 -12.39 12.49 -20.39
N HIS A 183 -13.01 11.37 -19.98
CA HIS A 183 -14.42 11.33 -19.63
C HIS A 183 -14.78 12.25 -18.46
N PHE A 184 -13.84 12.50 -17.56
CA PHE A 184 -14.04 13.27 -16.33
C PHE A 184 -13.71 14.74 -16.47
N GLU A 185 -12.96 15.13 -17.49
CA GLU A 185 -12.50 16.51 -17.69
C GLU A 185 -13.67 17.50 -17.85
N GLY A 186 -13.63 18.57 -17.09
CA GLY A 186 -14.61 19.65 -17.11
C GLY A 186 -16.02 19.27 -16.65
N LYS A 187 -16.20 18.08 -16.05
CA LYS A 187 -17.49 17.63 -15.54
C LYS A 187 -17.55 17.71 -14.02
N LYS A 188 -18.77 17.76 -13.52
CA LYS A 188 -19.06 17.56 -12.10
C LYS A 188 -19.08 16.07 -11.75
N CYS A 189 -18.76 15.71 -10.51
CA CYS A 189 -18.67 14.30 -10.10
C CYS A 189 -19.95 13.50 -10.41
N TRP A 190 -21.11 14.07 -10.17
CA TRP A 190 -22.41 13.43 -10.46
C TRP A 190 -22.69 13.30 -11.97
N GLN A 191 -22.19 14.21 -12.82
CA GLN A 191 -22.30 14.10 -14.29
C GLN A 191 -21.40 13.00 -14.86
N ALA A 192 -20.19 12.87 -14.30
CA ALA A 192 -19.23 11.89 -14.76
C ALA A 192 -19.58 10.47 -14.34
N LEU A 193 -20.15 10.31 -13.13
CA LEU A 193 -20.39 8.99 -12.52
C LEU A 193 -21.80 8.42 -12.78
N TYR A 194 -22.81 9.27 -13.05
CA TYR A 194 -24.20 8.85 -13.19
C TYR A 194 -24.83 9.44 -14.44
N LYS A 195 -25.35 8.59 -15.33
CA LYS A 195 -25.86 9.01 -16.64
C LYS A 195 -27.07 9.97 -16.59
N ASP A 196 -27.92 9.83 -15.57
CA ASP A 196 -29.23 10.51 -15.51
C ASP A 196 -29.33 11.51 -14.36
N LYS A 197 -28.24 11.83 -13.69
CA LYS A 197 -28.22 12.81 -12.59
C LYS A 197 -28.05 14.23 -13.11
N THR A 198 -28.93 15.12 -12.68
CA THR A 198 -28.92 16.55 -13.02
C THR A 198 -28.43 17.43 -11.86
N GLY A 199 -28.07 16.83 -10.72
CA GLY A 199 -27.64 17.54 -9.51
C GLY A 199 -26.93 16.64 -8.52
N GLU A 200 -26.65 17.20 -7.35
CA GLU A 200 -25.95 16.53 -6.24
C GLU A 200 -26.66 15.24 -5.83
N CYS A 201 -25.87 14.23 -5.44
CA CYS A 201 -26.39 12.95 -4.98
C CYS A 201 -27.03 13.10 -3.59
N GLU A 202 -28.23 12.56 -3.39
CA GLU A 202 -28.92 12.54 -2.08
C GLU A 202 -28.11 11.83 -0.99
N PHE A 203 -27.32 10.84 -1.40
CA PHE A 203 -26.40 10.07 -0.54
C PHE A 203 -24.99 10.66 -0.47
N CYS A 204 -24.77 11.91 -0.91
CA CYS A 204 -23.47 12.54 -0.90
C CYS A 204 -22.95 12.66 0.56
N PRO A 205 -21.76 12.12 0.87
CA PRO A 205 -21.24 12.09 2.24
C PRO A 205 -20.74 13.45 2.73
N LYS A 206 -20.70 14.49 1.91
CA LYS A 206 -20.11 15.81 2.21
C LYS A 206 -20.54 16.38 3.56
N LYS A 207 -21.84 16.23 3.92
CA LYS A 207 -22.39 16.68 5.21
C LYS A 207 -21.71 16.05 6.44
N HIS A 208 -20.99 14.94 6.28
CA HIS A 208 -20.25 14.25 7.33
C HIS A 208 -18.77 14.56 7.33
N LEU A 209 -18.27 15.30 6.33
CA LEU A 209 -16.85 15.52 6.10
C LEU A 209 -16.32 16.83 6.63
N ILE A 210 -17.19 17.75 7.00
CA ILE A 210 -16.85 19.03 7.62
C ILE A 210 -17.66 19.21 8.90
N ASP A 211 -17.08 19.90 9.87
CA ASP A 211 -17.78 20.30 11.11
C ASP A 211 -18.55 21.61 10.95
N GLU A 212 -19.18 22.07 12.03
CA GLU A 212 -19.94 23.33 12.07
C GLU A 212 -19.07 24.57 11.80
N ASN A 213 -17.76 24.46 11.94
CA ASN A 213 -16.78 25.51 11.67
C ASN A 213 -16.18 25.41 10.25
N GLY A 214 -16.65 24.47 9.43
CA GLY A 214 -16.15 24.21 8.09
C GLY A 214 -14.79 23.49 8.05
N GLN A 215 -14.35 22.88 9.16
CA GLN A 215 -13.10 22.15 9.22
C GLN A 215 -13.30 20.67 8.85
N PRO A 216 -12.32 20.06 8.14
CA PRO A 216 -12.38 18.64 7.80
C PRO A 216 -12.52 17.74 9.05
N THR A 217 -13.44 16.79 8.98
CA THR A 217 -13.67 15.77 10.03
C THR A 217 -12.88 14.49 9.73
N LYS A 218 -13.23 13.41 10.47
CA LYS A 218 -12.65 12.08 10.22
C LYS A 218 -13.15 11.49 8.90
N VAL A 219 -12.40 10.54 8.36
CA VAL A 219 -12.78 9.75 7.19
C VAL A 219 -14.13 9.08 7.44
N TYR A 220 -15.06 9.25 6.51
CA TYR A 220 -16.35 8.57 6.48
C TYR A 220 -16.29 7.39 5.53
N SER A 221 -16.81 6.22 5.92
CA SER A 221 -16.76 5.02 5.09
C SER A 221 -18.08 4.26 5.10
N TRP A 222 -18.41 3.62 3.95
CA TRP A 222 -19.57 2.76 3.79
C TRP A 222 -19.34 1.71 2.69
N ASP A 223 -20.12 0.64 2.72
CA ASP A 223 -20.16 -0.34 1.64
C ASP A 223 -21.20 0.09 0.59
N TYR A 224 -20.83 0.04 -0.67
CA TYR A 224 -21.64 0.44 -1.82
C TYR A 224 -21.66 -0.66 -2.87
N GLN A 225 -22.86 -1.01 -3.35
CA GLN A 225 -23.00 -1.91 -4.48
C GLN A 225 -23.25 -1.11 -5.76
N ARG A 226 -22.36 -1.21 -6.71
CA ARG A 226 -22.46 -0.51 -7.98
C ARG A 226 -23.63 -1.04 -8.81
N PRO A 227 -24.56 -0.19 -9.29
CA PRO A 227 -25.83 -0.65 -9.85
C PRO A 227 -25.72 -1.45 -11.16
N PHE A 228 -24.75 -1.13 -12.02
CA PHE A 228 -24.69 -1.69 -13.38
C PHE A 228 -24.03 -3.08 -13.43
N ASP A 229 -23.11 -3.42 -12.54
CA ASP A 229 -22.40 -4.71 -12.54
C ASP A 229 -22.53 -5.47 -11.21
N LYS A 230 -23.23 -4.88 -10.23
CA LYS A 230 -23.48 -5.45 -8.90
C LYS A 230 -22.21 -5.70 -8.07
N CYS A 231 -21.06 -5.14 -8.48
CA CYS A 231 -19.82 -5.23 -7.71
C CYS A 231 -19.92 -4.43 -6.42
N TRP A 232 -19.36 -5.00 -5.34
CA TRP A 232 -19.30 -4.37 -4.03
C TRP A 232 -17.99 -3.63 -3.83
N PHE A 233 -18.10 -2.40 -3.36
CA PHE A 233 -16.98 -1.54 -3.03
C PHE A 233 -17.10 -1.03 -1.60
N ARG A 234 -15.98 -0.96 -0.89
CA ARG A 234 -15.87 -0.15 0.32
C ARG A 234 -15.36 1.21 -0.07
N VAL A 235 -16.17 2.21 0.19
CA VAL A 235 -15.90 3.61 -0.16
C VAL A 235 -15.45 4.36 1.08
N PHE A 236 -14.39 5.15 0.92
CA PHE A 236 -13.89 6.08 1.92
C PHE A 236 -13.95 7.50 1.36
N SER A 237 -14.39 8.43 2.19
CA SER A 237 -14.51 9.84 1.85
C SER A 237 -13.86 10.71 2.89
N ALA A 238 -13.14 11.75 2.46
CA ALA A 238 -12.54 12.74 3.33
C ALA A 238 -12.52 14.13 2.68
N ALA A 239 -12.60 15.17 3.48
CA ALA A 239 -12.32 16.54 3.07
C ALA A 239 -10.89 16.91 3.43
N PHE A 240 -10.22 17.71 2.60
CA PHE A 240 -8.85 18.19 2.85
C PHE A 240 -8.58 19.48 2.07
N ALA A 241 -7.53 20.23 2.43
CA ALA A 241 -7.12 21.41 1.71
C ALA A 241 -6.42 21.03 0.40
N TRP A 242 -6.94 21.54 -0.73
CA TRP A 242 -6.35 21.38 -2.06
C TRP A 242 -5.20 22.37 -2.28
N ILE A 243 -4.50 22.23 -3.41
CA ILE A 243 -3.30 23.01 -3.77
C ILE A 243 -3.55 24.53 -3.74
N ASP A 244 -4.76 24.97 -4.10
CA ASP A 244 -5.19 26.38 -4.09
C ASP A 244 -5.73 26.86 -2.74
N GLY A 245 -5.72 26.00 -1.71
CA GLY A 245 -6.25 26.28 -0.38
C GLY A 245 -7.76 26.09 -0.22
N GLN A 246 -8.49 25.75 -1.29
CA GLN A 246 -9.91 25.41 -1.21
C GLN A 246 -10.08 23.99 -0.62
N ILE A 247 -11.25 23.74 -0.04
CA ILE A 247 -11.57 22.38 0.44
C ILE A 247 -11.90 21.50 -0.76
N ALA A 248 -11.25 20.36 -0.83
CA ALA A 248 -11.53 19.30 -1.78
C ALA A 248 -12.09 18.06 -1.07
N HIS A 249 -12.82 17.27 -1.81
CA HIS A 249 -13.41 16.02 -1.38
C HIS A 249 -12.74 14.86 -2.13
N VAL A 250 -11.99 14.03 -1.41
CA VAL A 250 -11.42 12.79 -1.94
C VAL A 250 -12.34 11.62 -1.66
N ILE A 251 -12.54 10.81 -2.67
CA ILE A 251 -13.23 9.52 -2.57
C ILE A 251 -12.28 8.44 -3.05
N THR A 252 -12.18 7.39 -2.27
CA THR A 252 -11.48 6.17 -2.65
C THR A 252 -12.41 4.99 -2.52
N SER A 253 -12.34 4.04 -3.45
CA SER A 253 -13.11 2.80 -3.37
C SER A 253 -12.23 1.59 -3.62
N VAL A 254 -12.45 0.56 -2.83
CA VAL A 254 -11.75 -0.72 -2.89
C VAL A 254 -12.75 -1.80 -3.20
N ASP A 255 -12.44 -2.67 -4.16
CA ASP A 255 -13.25 -3.85 -4.47
C ASP A 255 -13.24 -4.82 -3.28
N ILE A 256 -14.46 -5.15 -2.79
CA ILE A 256 -14.68 -6.08 -1.68
C ILE A 256 -15.52 -7.30 -2.09
N ASN A 257 -15.65 -7.61 -3.39
CA ASN A 257 -16.42 -8.76 -3.86
C ASN A 257 -15.92 -10.06 -3.26
N HIS A 258 -14.61 -10.28 -3.26
CA HIS A 258 -14.01 -11.48 -2.65
C HIS A 258 -14.29 -11.55 -1.15
N GLN A 259 -14.21 -10.43 -0.43
CA GLN A 259 -14.57 -10.39 0.99
C GLN A 259 -16.05 -10.75 1.21
N LYS A 260 -16.97 -10.19 0.40
CA LYS A 260 -18.41 -10.49 0.49
C LYS A 260 -18.72 -11.95 0.18
N THR A 261 -18.01 -12.56 -0.79
CA THR A 261 -18.15 -13.99 -1.09
C THR A 261 -17.74 -14.84 0.10
N ILE A 262 -16.59 -14.57 0.72
CA ILE A 262 -16.12 -15.29 1.91
C ILE A 262 -17.08 -15.09 3.09
N GLU A 263 -17.58 -13.88 3.31
CA GLU A 263 -18.56 -13.59 4.37
C GLU A 263 -19.83 -14.44 4.20
N GLU A 264 -20.33 -14.56 2.97
CA GLU A 264 -21.52 -15.37 2.67
C GLU A 264 -21.26 -16.87 2.83
N GLU A 265 -20.14 -17.37 2.33
CA GLU A 265 -19.74 -18.78 2.52
C GLU A 265 -19.60 -19.12 4.00
N LEU A 266 -18.98 -18.24 4.80
CA LEU A 266 -18.84 -18.41 6.23
C LEU A 266 -20.20 -18.39 6.94
N ARG A 267 -21.13 -17.49 6.53
CA ARG A 267 -22.50 -17.43 7.06
C ARG A 267 -23.24 -18.74 6.84
N VAL A 268 -23.18 -19.26 5.59
CA VAL A 268 -23.83 -20.54 5.24
C VAL A 268 -23.23 -21.72 6.00
N ALA A 269 -21.90 -21.77 6.09
CA ALA A 269 -21.21 -22.82 6.85
C ALA A 269 -21.57 -22.78 8.34
N LYS A 270 -21.63 -21.58 8.93
CA LYS A 270 -22.04 -21.39 10.32
C LYS A 270 -23.48 -21.87 10.58
N GLU A 271 -24.42 -21.44 9.73
CA GLU A 271 -25.83 -21.86 9.85
C GLU A 271 -25.97 -23.38 9.75
N LYS A 272 -25.23 -24.02 8.84
CA LYS A 272 -25.20 -25.47 8.71
C LYS A 272 -24.63 -26.14 9.97
N ALA A 273 -23.56 -25.60 10.53
CA ALA A 273 -22.97 -26.15 11.76
C ALA A 273 -23.91 -26.00 12.97
N GLU A 274 -24.56 -24.83 13.13
CA GLU A 274 -25.53 -24.60 14.21
C GLU A 274 -26.75 -25.52 14.08
N ASN A 275 -27.25 -25.75 12.86
CA ASN A 275 -28.36 -26.69 12.63
C ASN A 275 -27.96 -28.15 12.97
N LEU A 276 -26.77 -28.57 12.57
CA LEU A 276 -26.25 -29.91 12.93
C LEU A 276 -26.10 -30.07 14.45
N ASP A 277 -25.59 -29.04 15.14
CA ASP A 277 -25.46 -29.11 16.62
C ASP A 277 -26.82 -29.17 17.31
N ARG A 278 -27.82 -28.40 16.83
CA ARG A 278 -29.20 -28.48 17.33
C ARG A 278 -29.81 -29.86 17.11
N LEU A 279 -29.65 -30.44 15.91
CA LEU A 279 -30.14 -31.76 15.60
C LEU A 279 -29.47 -32.83 16.48
N LYS A 280 -28.16 -32.76 16.68
CA LYS A 280 -27.40 -33.63 17.57
C LYS A 280 -27.88 -33.52 19.01
N SER A 281 -28.12 -32.34 19.51
CA SER A 281 -28.60 -32.11 20.88
C SER A 281 -30.01 -32.65 21.08
N ALA A 282 -30.92 -32.42 20.11
CA ALA A 282 -32.29 -32.96 20.12
C ALA A 282 -32.28 -34.51 20.05
N PHE A 283 -31.43 -35.06 19.19
CA PHE A 283 -31.25 -36.54 19.11
C PHE A 283 -30.82 -37.15 20.44
N LEU A 284 -29.76 -36.58 21.07
CA LEU A 284 -29.28 -37.07 22.37
C LEU A 284 -30.34 -36.94 23.47
N ALA A 285 -31.12 -35.87 23.49
CA ALA A 285 -32.22 -35.68 24.45
C ALA A 285 -33.32 -36.76 24.25
N ASN A 286 -33.73 -36.97 22.98
CA ASN A 286 -34.74 -37.99 22.65
C ASN A 286 -34.23 -39.42 22.99
N MET A 287 -33.00 -39.75 22.60
CA MET A 287 -32.42 -41.05 22.93
C MET A 287 -32.35 -41.30 24.43
N SER A 288 -31.98 -40.26 25.20
CA SER A 288 -31.96 -40.35 26.66
C SER A 288 -33.37 -40.68 27.23
N HIS A 289 -34.42 -40.10 26.63
CA HIS A 289 -35.79 -40.37 27.05
C HIS A 289 -36.24 -41.79 26.66
N GLU A 290 -35.98 -42.21 25.41
CA GLU A 290 -36.31 -43.52 24.87
C GLU A 290 -35.59 -44.67 25.63
N ILE A 291 -34.36 -44.47 26.08
CA ILE A 291 -33.61 -45.41 26.92
C ILE A 291 -34.16 -45.46 28.35
N ARG A 292 -34.53 -44.31 28.92
CA ARG A 292 -34.97 -44.19 30.31
C ARG A 292 -36.30 -44.96 30.58
N THR A 293 -37.20 -44.89 29.62
CA THR A 293 -38.56 -45.48 29.77
C THR A 293 -38.50 -46.99 29.99
N PRO A 294 -37.93 -47.86 29.10
CA PRO A 294 -37.80 -49.27 29.29
C PRO A 294 -36.92 -49.61 30.48
N LEU A 295 -35.86 -48.86 30.76
CA LEU A 295 -34.99 -49.06 31.91
C LEU A 295 -35.77 -48.92 33.24
N ASN A 296 -36.59 -47.89 33.37
CA ASN A 296 -37.42 -47.65 34.55
C ASN A 296 -38.47 -48.79 34.73
N ALA A 297 -39.03 -49.26 33.62
CA ALA A 297 -39.95 -50.42 33.68
C ALA A 297 -39.26 -51.68 34.21
N ILE A 298 -38.04 -51.97 33.66
CA ILE A 298 -37.25 -53.14 34.14
C ILE A 298 -36.94 -52.98 35.61
N VAL A 299 -36.46 -51.83 36.08
CA VAL A 299 -36.10 -51.58 37.48
C VAL A 299 -37.35 -51.67 38.41
N GLY A 300 -38.46 -51.04 37.95
CA GLY A 300 -39.73 -51.06 38.73
C GLY A 300 -40.32 -52.44 38.89
N PHE A 301 -40.42 -53.24 37.81
CA PHE A 301 -40.94 -54.56 37.84
C PHE A 301 -40.00 -55.59 38.57
N ALA A 302 -38.67 -55.32 38.51
CA ALA A 302 -37.73 -56.09 39.31
C ALA A 302 -37.96 -55.92 40.82
N SER A 303 -38.33 -54.75 41.29
CA SER A 303 -38.67 -54.52 42.70
C SER A 303 -39.97 -55.22 43.08
N LEU A 304 -40.99 -55.12 42.23
CA LEU A 304 -42.28 -55.82 42.48
C LEU A 304 -42.15 -57.36 42.45
N LEU A 305 -41.27 -57.89 41.61
CA LEU A 305 -40.96 -59.30 41.52
C LEU A 305 -40.44 -59.86 42.85
N VAL A 306 -39.70 -59.10 43.64
CA VAL A 306 -39.17 -59.48 44.94
C VAL A 306 -40.25 -59.43 46.00
N GLU A 307 -41.24 -58.59 45.89
CA GLU A 307 -42.30 -58.37 46.87
C GLU A 307 -43.53 -59.31 46.70
N SER A 308 -43.73 -59.83 45.49
CA SER A 308 -44.91 -60.70 45.21
C SER A 308 -44.64 -62.12 45.53
N ASP A 309 -45.59 -62.73 46.23
CA ASP A 309 -45.64 -64.19 46.51
C ASP A 309 -46.47 -64.97 45.49
N ASP A 310 -47.23 -64.30 44.61
CA ASP A 310 -48.07 -64.93 43.58
C ASP A 310 -47.23 -65.39 42.38
N LYS A 311 -47.29 -66.68 42.10
CA LYS A 311 -46.50 -67.23 41.00
C LYS A 311 -46.93 -66.71 39.62
N LYS A 312 -48.18 -66.33 39.43
CA LYS A 312 -48.69 -65.80 38.17
C LYS A 312 -48.22 -64.31 37.97
N GLU A 313 -48.40 -63.51 39.02
CA GLU A 313 -47.91 -62.16 38.99
C GLU A 313 -46.39 -62.06 38.73
N ARG A 314 -45.65 -62.92 39.36
CA ARG A 314 -44.17 -63.00 39.13
C ARG A 314 -43.83 -63.33 37.66
N GLN A 315 -44.63 -64.23 37.02
CA GLN A 315 -44.40 -64.49 35.59
C GLN A 315 -44.74 -63.32 34.73
N ASP A 316 -45.85 -62.62 35.00
CA ASP A 316 -46.25 -61.42 34.28
C ASP A 316 -45.18 -60.30 34.40
N TYR A 317 -44.56 -60.10 35.56
CA TYR A 317 -43.47 -59.17 35.77
C TYR A 317 -42.21 -59.52 34.97
N VAL A 318 -41.84 -60.79 34.94
CA VAL A 318 -40.71 -61.30 34.16
C VAL A 318 -40.94 -61.06 32.66
N ASP A 319 -42.12 -61.31 32.15
CA ASP A 319 -42.47 -61.13 30.74
C ASP A 319 -42.38 -59.67 30.36
N ILE A 320 -42.89 -58.76 31.20
CA ILE A 320 -42.77 -57.30 30.98
C ILE A 320 -41.29 -56.84 30.98
N MET A 321 -40.48 -57.35 31.90
CA MET A 321 -39.06 -57.04 31.97
C MET A 321 -38.34 -57.56 30.73
N GLN A 322 -38.67 -58.71 30.23
CA GLN A 322 -38.07 -59.29 29.04
C GLN A 322 -38.40 -58.46 27.79
N GLU A 323 -39.70 -58.13 27.60
CA GLU A 323 -40.10 -57.21 26.49
C GLU A 323 -39.36 -55.86 26.50
N ASN A 324 -39.25 -55.25 27.69
CA ASN A 324 -38.55 -53.98 27.82
C ASN A 324 -37.02 -54.09 27.58
N THR A 325 -36.43 -55.26 27.92
CA THR A 325 -35.01 -55.56 27.65
C THR A 325 -34.78 -55.71 26.15
N GLU A 326 -35.63 -56.41 25.42
CA GLU A 326 -35.57 -56.62 23.99
C GLU A 326 -35.70 -55.23 23.27
N LEU A 327 -36.62 -54.37 23.72
CA LEU A 327 -36.80 -53.00 23.22
C LEU A 327 -35.55 -52.13 23.42
N LEU A 328 -34.90 -52.24 24.59
CA LEU A 328 -33.69 -51.52 24.90
C LEU A 328 -32.49 -51.96 24.02
N LEU A 329 -32.36 -53.29 23.81
CA LEU A 329 -31.33 -53.87 22.97
C LEU A 329 -31.51 -53.43 21.50
N GLN A 330 -32.75 -53.34 21.00
CA GLN A 330 -33.06 -52.88 19.68
C GLN A 330 -32.65 -51.39 19.52
N LEU A 331 -33.05 -50.54 20.49
CA LEU A 331 -32.66 -49.11 20.49
C LEU A 331 -31.13 -48.92 20.47
N ILE A 332 -30.39 -49.71 21.25
CA ILE A 332 -28.92 -49.64 21.26
C ILE A 332 -28.36 -50.04 19.88
N SER A 333 -28.89 -51.10 19.26
CA SER A 333 -28.50 -51.53 17.93
C SER A 333 -28.74 -50.44 16.90
N ASP A 334 -29.91 -49.81 16.93
CA ASP A 334 -30.28 -48.72 16.00
C ASP A 334 -29.33 -47.51 16.14
N ILE A 335 -28.95 -47.14 17.39
CA ILE A 335 -27.98 -46.06 17.66
C ILE A 335 -26.58 -46.41 17.12
N LEU A 336 -26.14 -47.67 17.30
CA LEU A 336 -24.84 -48.13 16.82
C LEU A 336 -24.80 -48.17 15.30
N ASP A 337 -25.87 -48.59 14.64
CA ASP A 337 -25.95 -48.61 13.19
C ASP A 337 -25.98 -47.19 12.61
N LEU A 338 -26.70 -46.27 13.25
CA LEU A 338 -26.64 -44.86 12.89
C LEU A 338 -25.24 -44.25 13.03
N SER A 339 -24.54 -44.61 14.12
CA SER A 339 -23.15 -44.17 14.36
C SER A 339 -22.17 -44.69 13.30
N LYS A 340 -22.38 -45.96 12.82
CA LYS A 340 -21.58 -46.51 11.71
C LYS A 340 -21.87 -45.80 10.39
N ILE A 341 -23.12 -45.41 10.12
CA ILE A 341 -23.50 -44.63 8.94
C ILE A 341 -22.81 -43.27 8.97
N GLU A 342 -22.87 -42.57 10.11
CA GLU A 342 -22.20 -41.25 10.25
C GLU A 342 -20.68 -41.36 10.10
N ALA A 343 -20.07 -42.44 10.59
CA ALA A 343 -18.63 -42.69 10.45
C ALA A 343 -18.22 -43.21 9.05
N GLY A 344 -19.19 -43.49 8.17
CA GLY A 344 -18.92 -44.06 6.84
C GLY A 344 -18.35 -45.47 6.87
N THR A 345 -18.57 -46.22 7.96
CA THR A 345 -18.02 -47.55 8.21
C THR A 345 -19.06 -48.66 8.07
N LEU A 346 -20.22 -48.36 7.47
CA LEU A 346 -21.26 -49.37 7.25
C LEU A 346 -20.90 -50.24 6.04
N ASP A 347 -20.59 -51.51 6.25
CA ASP A 347 -20.40 -52.50 5.20
C ASP A 347 -21.76 -53.10 4.79
N PHE A 348 -22.15 -52.87 3.54
CA PHE A 348 -23.33 -53.51 2.96
C PHE A 348 -22.94 -54.84 2.34
N THR A 349 -23.43 -55.95 2.93
CA THR A 349 -23.39 -57.24 2.28
C THR A 349 -24.63 -57.42 1.41
N MET A 350 -24.43 -57.58 0.10
CA MET A 350 -25.50 -57.89 -0.84
C MET A 350 -25.65 -59.40 -0.87
N ASP A 351 -26.70 -59.93 -0.24
CA ASP A 351 -27.09 -61.34 -0.42
C ASP A 351 -28.04 -61.43 -1.63
N HIS A 352 -27.75 -62.40 -2.49
CA HIS A 352 -28.68 -62.78 -3.54
C HIS A 352 -29.87 -63.53 -2.90
N LEU A 353 -31.03 -62.93 -2.98
CA LEU A 353 -32.30 -63.63 -2.74
C LEU A 353 -32.63 -64.44 -3.97
N ASP A 354 -32.60 -65.79 -3.85
CA ASP A 354 -33.07 -66.70 -4.88
C ASP A 354 -34.61 -66.63 -5.04
#